data_894cf70e8609445f0ae3e152fc407a02
#
_entry.id   894cf70e8609445f0ae3e152fc407a02
#
_cell.length_a   1.000
_cell.length_b   1.000
_cell.length_c   1.000
_cell.angle_alpha   90.00
_cell.angle_beta   90.00
_cell.angle_gamma   90.00
#
_symmetry.space_group_name_H-M   'P 1'
#
loop_
_entity.id
_entity.type
_entity.pdbx_description
1 polymer ?
#
loop_
_entity_poly.entity_id
_entity_poly.type
_entity_poly.pdbx_seq_one_letter_code
_entity_poly.pdbx_strand_id
1 'polypeptide(L)'
;MTHRTAEPRTHAPRAETAQTLDRGLRTLELLAGADRALSVAEIAATLGLSRTVTYRLVATLEEHRLARRDQAGRVRAGLGLLHLTNGINRVLRAAALPVLRALSNDVGATAHLTVADGDEALAVAVVEPSWTDYHVAYRVGARHPLNRGAAGRGILLGRKPAGRGSGYVSSEGELEAGAYGIAAPLRAKRGLEASLGVVAMSALDGPRVGPRVRQAAEELAHQLG
;
A
#
# COMPACT_ATOMS: atom_id res chain seq x y z
N MET A 1 22.49 -4.40 47.37
CA MET A 1 22.66 -4.97 46.01
C MET A 1 21.52 -5.94 45.78
N THR A 2 20.44 -5.48 45.13
CA THR A 2 19.25 -6.29 44.87
C THR A 2 19.20 -6.56 43.35
N HIS A 3 19.47 -7.80 42.97
CA HIS A 3 19.34 -8.31 41.60
C HIS A 3 17.85 -8.34 41.20
N ARG A 4 17.49 -7.49 40.27
CA ARG A 4 16.17 -7.49 39.61
C ARG A 4 16.22 -8.47 38.46
N THR A 5 15.68 -9.66 38.66
CA THR A 5 15.49 -10.71 37.68
C THR A 5 14.52 -10.21 36.62
N ALA A 6 14.96 -10.18 35.34
CA ALA A 6 14.11 -9.87 34.19
C ALA A 6 13.18 -11.06 33.90
N GLU A 7 11.88 -10.85 33.98
CA GLU A 7 10.87 -11.83 33.55
C GLU A 7 10.93 -12.05 32.03
N PRO A 8 10.81 -13.30 31.56
CA PRO A 8 10.76 -13.61 30.14
C PRO A 8 9.44 -13.11 29.54
N ARG A 9 9.52 -12.32 28.49
CA ARG A 9 8.36 -11.90 27.67
C ARG A 9 7.70 -13.14 27.08
N THR A 10 6.53 -13.51 27.54
CA THR A 10 5.65 -14.51 26.95
C THR A 10 5.26 -14.08 25.55
N HIS A 11 5.78 -14.78 24.54
CA HIS A 11 5.32 -14.67 23.16
C HIS A 11 3.87 -15.17 23.12
N ALA A 12 2.94 -14.31 22.72
CA ALA A 12 1.57 -14.72 22.44
C ALA A 12 1.60 -15.85 21.39
N PRO A 13 0.81 -16.93 21.55
CA PRO A 13 0.80 -18.03 20.61
C PRO A 13 0.35 -17.50 19.24
N ARG A 14 1.15 -17.74 18.20
CA ARG A 14 0.75 -17.50 16.81
C ARG A 14 -0.51 -18.30 16.56
N ALA A 15 -1.57 -17.64 16.09
CA ALA A 15 -2.80 -18.32 15.69
C ALA A 15 -2.47 -19.44 14.68
N GLU A 16 -3.01 -20.64 14.88
CA GLU A 16 -2.92 -21.72 13.90
C GLU A 16 -3.54 -21.25 12.59
N THR A 17 -2.76 -21.21 11.52
CA THR A 17 -3.22 -20.82 10.20
C THR A 17 -3.50 -22.04 9.33
N ALA A 18 -4.52 -21.95 8.44
CA ALA A 18 -4.83 -23.00 7.48
C ALA A 18 -3.74 -23.06 6.40
N GLN A 19 -2.79 -23.99 6.54
CA GLN A 19 -1.60 -24.10 5.68
C GLN A 19 -1.91 -24.14 4.17
N THR A 20 -2.98 -24.83 3.77
CA THR A 20 -3.38 -24.91 2.35
C THR A 20 -3.87 -23.56 1.82
N LEU A 21 -4.62 -22.82 2.62
CA LEU A 21 -5.08 -21.48 2.28
C LEU A 21 -3.88 -20.51 2.18
N ASP A 22 -2.97 -20.53 3.16
CA ASP A 22 -1.74 -19.73 3.13
C ASP A 22 -0.94 -19.97 1.85
N ARG A 23 -0.71 -21.23 1.47
CA ARG A 23 -0.02 -21.58 0.23
C ARG A 23 -0.74 -21.08 -1.02
N GLY A 24 -2.09 -21.15 -1.02
CA GLY A 24 -2.93 -20.62 -2.11
C GLY A 24 -2.78 -19.11 -2.25
N LEU A 25 -2.85 -18.37 -1.15
CA LEU A 25 -2.70 -16.92 -1.12
C LEU A 25 -1.29 -16.50 -1.57
N ARG A 26 -0.24 -17.14 -1.07
CA ARG A 26 1.15 -16.89 -1.52
C ARG A 26 1.36 -17.19 -3.00
N THR A 27 0.67 -18.21 -3.53
CA THR A 27 0.68 -18.47 -4.98
C THR A 27 0.04 -17.31 -5.74
N LEU A 28 -1.06 -16.78 -5.26
CA LEU A 28 -1.76 -15.66 -5.87
C LEU A 28 -0.94 -14.36 -5.81
N GLU A 29 -0.30 -14.07 -4.68
CA GLU A 29 0.62 -12.94 -4.49
C GLU A 29 1.80 -12.99 -5.47
N LEU A 30 2.42 -14.17 -5.62
CA LEU A 30 3.50 -14.39 -6.59
C LEU A 30 3.03 -14.11 -8.03
N LEU A 31 1.84 -14.59 -8.42
CA LEU A 31 1.29 -14.37 -9.75
C LEU A 31 0.91 -12.89 -9.99
N ALA A 32 0.42 -12.21 -8.97
CA ALA A 32 0.05 -10.80 -9.04
C ALA A 32 1.28 -9.87 -9.16
N GLY A 33 2.41 -10.25 -8.56
CA GLY A 33 3.67 -9.50 -8.62
C GLY A 33 4.56 -9.84 -9.83
N ALA A 34 4.21 -10.86 -10.62
CA ALA A 34 5.03 -11.31 -11.74
C ALA A 34 4.75 -10.50 -13.02
N ASP A 35 5.80 -10.00 -13.67
CA ASP A 35 5.70 -9.26 -14.94
C ASP A 35 5.32 -10.19 -16.13
N ARG A 36 5.50 -11.51 -15.99
CA ARG A 36 5.20 -12.52 -17.01
C ARG A 36 4.43 -13.71 -16.45
N ALA A 37 3.84 -14.50 -17.33
CA ALA A 37 3.23 -15.78 -16.96
C ALA A 37 4.31 -16.78 -16.50
N LEU A 38 4.04 -17.54 -15.42
CA LEU A 38 4.94 -18.51 -14.82
C LEU A 38 4.49 -19.95 -15.10
N SER A 39 5.41 -20.87 -15.31
CA SER A 39 5.10 -22.30 -15.32
C SER A 39 4.83 -22.82 -13.91
N VAL A 40 4.09 -23.92 -13.78
CA VAL A 40 3.86 -24.58 -12.48
C VAL A 40 5.17 -24.97 -11.79
N ALA A 41 6.21 -25.29 -12.57
CA ALA A 41 7.53 -25.64 -12.04
C ALA A 41 8.23 -24.41 -11.42
N GLU A 42 8.17 -23.24 -12.07
CA GLU A 42 8.71 -21.99 -11.54
C GLU A 42 7.99 -21.56 -10.26
N ILE A 43 6.65 -21.65 -10.23
CA ILE A 43 5.85 -21.34 -9.03
C ILE A 43 6.25 -22.28 -7.89
N ALA A 44 6.33 -23.59 -8.15
CA ALA A 44 6.70 -24.60 -7.17
C ALA A 44 8.10 -24.33 -6.58
N ALA A 45 9.08 -24.04 -7.43
CA ALA A 45 10.45 -23.74 -7.02
C ALA A 45 10.51 -22.46 -6.16
N THR A 46 9.83 -21.38 -6.58
CA THR A 46 9.84 -20.11 -5.86
C THR A 46 9.22 -20.22 -4.47
N LEU A 47 8.14 -21.01 -4.34
CA LEU A 47 7.41 -21.16 -3.07
C LEU A 47 7.89 -22.34 -2.21
N GLY A 48 8.86 -23.14 -2.68
CA GLY A 48 9.33 -24.33 -1.98
C GLY A 48 8.26 -25.42 -1.87
N LEU A 49 7.39 -25.56 -2.88
CA LEU A 49 6.29 -26.53 -2.89
C LEU A 49 6.55 -27.67 -3.88
N SER A 50 5.91 -28.84 -3.67
CA SER A 50 5.91 -29.89 -4.68
C SER A 50 5.05 -29.48 -5.89
N ARG A 51 5.40 -29.96 -7.08
CA ARG A 51 4.63 -29.71 -8.32
C ARG A 51 3.17 -30.15 -8.19
N THR A 52 2.90 -31.27 -7.53
CA THR A 52 1.56 -31.80 -7.30
C THR A 52 0.72 -30.84 -6.45
N VAL A 53 1.28 -30.31 -5.36
CA VAL A 53 0.60 -29.33 -4.51
C VAL A 53 0.34 -28.05 -5.30
N THR A 54 1.36 -27.53 -5.99
CA THR A 54 1.23 -26.30 -6.79
C THR A 54 0.17 -26.46 -7.89
N TYR A 55 0.13 -27.62 -8.57
CA TYR A 55 -0.89 -27.89 -9.59
C TYR A 55 -2.31 -27.79 -9.03
N ARG A 56 -2.55 -28.39 -7.85
CA ARG A 56 -3.87 -28.34 -7.17
C ARG A 56 -4.24 -26.93 -6.72
N LEU A 57 -3.27 -26.16 -6.18
CA LEU A 57 -3.50 -24.77 -5.81
C LEU A 57 -3.86 -23.92 -7.02
N VAL A 58 -3.11 -24.05 -8.13
CA VAL A 58 -3.40 -23.33 -9.37
C VAL A 58 -4.77 -23.72 -9.91
N ALA A 59 -5.13 -24.99 -9.95
CA ALA A 59 -6.44 -25.44 -10.40
C ALA A 59 -7.58 -24.81 -9.58
N THR A 60 -7.45 -24.77 -8.25
CA THR A 60 -8.41 -24.10 -7.38
C THR A 60 -8.51 -22.59 -7.69
N LEU A 61 -7.37 -21.91 -7.85
CA LEU A 61 -7.36 -20.49 -8.21
C LEU A 61 -7.99 -20.22 -9.59
N GLU A 62 -7.83 -21.13 -10.55
CA GLU A 62 -8.46 -21.07 -11.88
C GLU A 62 -9.98 -21.24 -11.77
N GLU A 63 -10.47 -22.19 -10.97
CA GLU A 63 -11.90 -22.39 -10.71
C GLU A 63 -12.56 -21.11 -10.15
N HIS A 64 -11.85 -20.41 -9.25
CA HIS A 64 -12.29 -19.12 -8.71
C HIS A 64 -11.97 -17.92 -9.63
N ARG A 65 -11.42 -18.13 -10.83
CA ARG A 65 -11.01 -17.09 -11.79
C ARG A 65 -9.93 -16.15 -11.25
N LEU A 66 -9.23 -16.53 -10.19
CA LEU A 66 -8.14 -15.77 -9.57
C LEU A 66 -6.80 -16.01 -10.27
N ALA A 67 -6.69 -17.11 -11.02
CA ALA A 67 -5.59 -17.40 -11.93
C ALA A 67 -6.15 -17.80 -13.30
N ARG A 68 -5.31 -17.74 -14.33
CA ARG A 68 -5.62 -18.27 -15.66
C ARG A 68 -4.37 -18.79 -16.34
N ARG A 69 -4.52 -19.82 -17.20
CA ARG A 69 -3.45 -20.30 -18.07
C ARG A 69 -3.50 -19.63 -19.43
N ASP A 70 -2.35 -19.43 -20.01
CA ASP A 70 -2.22 -19.10 -21.43
C ASP A 70 -2.15 -20.39 -22.30
N GLN A 71 -2.05 -20.20 -23.62
CA GLN A 71 -1.97 -21.30 -24.57
C GLN A 71 -0.74 -22.22 -24.39
N ALA A 72 0.33 -21.69 -23.79
CA ALA A 72 1.55 -22.43 -23.44
C ALA A 72 1.47 -23.13 -22.07
N GLY A 73 0.30 -23.10 -21.40
CA GLY A 73 0.09 -23.69 -20.08
C GLY A 73 0.74 -22.90 -18.93
N ARG A 74 1.23 -21.69 -19.19
CA ARG A 74 1.79 -20.80 -18.17
C ARG A 74 0.66 -20.06 -17.44
N VAL A 75 0.85 -19.81 -16.16
CA VAL A 75 -0.14 -19.24 -15.23
C VAL A 75 0.15 -17.78 -14.99
N ARG A 76 -0.90 -16.97 -14.97
CA ARG A 76 -0.87 -15.56 -14.56
C ARG A 76 -2.07 -15.24 -13.67
N ALA A 77 -2.06 -14.10 -13.02
CA ALA A 77 -3.20 -13.60 -12.27
C ALA A 77 -4.45 -13.51 -13.16
N GLY A 78 -5.60 -13.90 -12.64
CA GLY A 78 -6.88 -13.93 -13.33
C GLY A 78 -7.69 -12.65 -13.09
N LEU A 79 -8.60 -12.32 -14.02
CA LEU A 79 -9.45 -11.13 -13.91
C LEU A 79 -10.48 -11.20 -12.77
N GLY A 80 -10.72 -12.38 -12.18
CA GLY A 80 -11.56 -12.53 -10.99
C GLY A 80 -11.06 -11.71 -9.79
N LEU A 81 -9.76 -11.37 -9.75
CA LEU A 81 -9.21 -10.45 -8.74
C LEU A 81 -9.88 -9.07 -8.76
N LEU A 82 -10.29 -8.58 -9.93
CA LEU A 82 -10.99 -7.29 -10.04
C LEU A 82 -12.32 -7.29 -9.29
N HIS A 83 -13.00 -8.45 -9.19
CA HIS A 83 -14.23 -8.55 -8.42
C HIS A 83 -13.98 -8.46 -6.91
N LEU A 84 -12.86 -9.03 -6.43
CA LEU A 84 -12.50 -8.96 -5.00
C LEU A 84 -12.16 -7.52 -4.58
N THR A 85 -11.59 -6.71 -5.47
CA THR A 85 -11.26 -5.31 -5.18
C THR A 85 -12.47 -4.38 -5.20
N ASN A 86 -13.58 -4.78 -5.84
CA ASN A 86 -14.79 -3.95 -5.95
C ASN A 86 -15.47 -3.66 -4.58
N GLY A 87 -15.27 -4.52 -3.57
CA GLY A 87 -15.79 -4.34 -2.22
C GLY A 87 -14.94 -3.44 -1.32
N ILE A 88 -13.67 -3.25 -1.67
CA ILE A 88 -12.69 -2.57 -0.84
C ILE A 88 -12.45 -1.16 -1.39
N ASN A 89 -12.94 -0.13 -0.68
CA ASN A 89 -12.60 1.27 -0.92
C ASN A 89 -12.97 1.87 -2.30
N ARG A 90 -13.96 1.34 -3.03
CA ARG A 90 -14.38 1.92 -4.32
C ARG A 90 -14.80 3.39 -4.18
N VAL A 91 -15.56 3.72 -3.12
CA VAL A 91 -16.00 5.10 -2.84
C VAL A 91 -14.81 5.98 -2.50
N LEU A 92 -13.92 5.50 -1.63
CA LEU A 92 -12.71 6.22 -1.24
C LEU A 92 -11.80 6.51 -2.44
N ARG A 93 -11.52 5.50 -3.27
CA ARG A 93 -10.69 5.69 -4.46
C ARG A 93 -11.34 6.60 -5.49
N ALA A 94 -12.64 6.47 -5.73
CA ALA A 94 -13.36 7.32 -6.67
C ALA A 94 -13.32 8.80 -6.25
N ALA A 95 -13.48 9.09 -4.96
CA ALA A 95 -13.33 10.44 -4.41
C ALA A 95 -11.88 10.94 -4.46
N ALA A 96 -10.91 10.06 -4.16
CA ALA A 96 -9.50 10.44 -4.09
C ALA A 96 -8.87 10.75 -5.45
N LEU A 97 -9.20 10.02 -6.51
CA LEU A 97 -8.51 10.13 -7.81
C LEU A 97 -8.53 11.55 -8.42
N PRO A 98 -9.63 12.32 -8.41
CA PRO A 98 -9.63 13.71 -8.90
C PRO A 98 -8.71 14.61 -8.09
N VAL A 99 -8.75 14.50 -6.75
CA VAL A 99 -7.93 15.29 -5.82
C VAL A 99 -6.45 14.97 -6.00
N LEU A 100 -6.11 13.68 -6.08
CA LEU A 100 -4.72 13.24 -6.31
C LEU A 100 -4.20 13.72 -7.66
N ARG A 101 -5.03 13.69 -8.73
CA ARG A 101 -4.63 14.17 -10.05
C ARG A 101 -4.34 15.67 -10.05
N ALA A 102 -5.21 16.46 -9.42
CA ALA A 102 -5.01 17.90 -9.27
C ALA A 102 -3.69 18.19 -8.51
N LEU A 103 -3.49 17.53 -7.36
CA LEU A 103 -2.28 17.71 -6.54
C LEU A 103 -1.02 17.26 -7.28
N SER A 104 -1.05 16.10 -7.94
CA SER A 104 0.10 15.57 -8.67
C SER A 104 0.55 16.51 -9.78
N ASN A 105 -0.38 17.02 -10.56
CA ASN A 105 -0.09 17.96 -11.64
C ASN A 105 0.36 19.34 -11.15
N ASP A 106 -0.18 19.81 -10.02
CA ASP A 106 0.21 21.11 -9.43
C ASP A 106 1.63 21.07 -8.83
N VAL A 107 2.00 19.96 -8.21
CA VAL A 107 3.28 19.81 -7.53
C VAL A 107 4.36 19.21 -8.45
N GLY A 108 4.00 18.47 -9.48
CA GLY A 108 4.93 17.73 -10.34
C GLY A 108 5.53 16.50 -9.67
N ALA A 109 4.81 15.87 -8.75
CA ALA A 109 5.25 14.72 -7.98
C ALA A 109 4.16 13.65 -7.93
N THR A 110 4.54 12.39 -7.71
CA THR A 110 3.58 11.28 -7.56
C THR A 110 2.72 11.48 -6.31
N ALA A 111 1.42 11.68 -6.48
CA ALA A 111 0.46 11.82 -5.39
C ALA A 111 -0.13 10.46 -4.99
N HIS A 112 -0.37 10.27 -3.69
CA HIS A 112 -0.88 9.00 -3.18
C HIS A 112 -1.87 9.19 -2.02
N LEU A 113 -2.80 8.24 -1.90
CA LEU A 113 -3.62 8.02 -0.73
C LEU A 113 -3.19 6.71 -0.07
N THR A 114 -2.91 6.77 1.22
CA THR A 114 -2.39 5.65 2.00
C THR A 114 -3.26 5.47 3.24
N VAL A 115 -3.64 4.23 3.56
CA VAL A 115 -4.45 3.88 4.73
C VAL A 115 -3.65 3.05 5.73
N ALA A 116 -4.03 3.07 6.99
CA ALA A 116 -3.49 2.14 7.98
C ALA A 116 -4.11 0.76 7.78
N ASP A 117 -3.27 -0.27 7.81
CA ASP A 117 -3.66 -1.67 7.84
C ASP A 117 -2.81 -2.39 8.90
N GLY A 118 -3.34 -2.47 10.12
CA GLY A 118 -2.57 -2.85 11.30
C GLY A 118 -1.45 -1.84 11.59
N ASP A 119 -0.21 -2.33 11.64
CA ASP A 119 1.00 -1.53 11.91
C ASP A 119 1.68 -1.03 10.62
N GLU A 120 1.04 -1.24 9.47
CA GLU A 120 1.55 -0.85 8.16
C GLU A 120 0.72 0.26 7.52
N ALA A 121 1.37 1.03 6.66
CA ALA A 121 0.77 1.97 5.73
C ALA A 121 0.62 1.28 4.37
N LEU A 122 -0.61 1.23 3.83
CA LEU A 122 -0.96 0.60 2.56
C LEU A 122 -1.38 1.66 1.54
N ALA A 123 -0.68 1.77 0.41
CA ALA A 123 -1.07 2.65 -0.67
C ALA A 123 -2.31 2.11 -1.41
N VAL A 124 -3.41 2.87 -1.40
CA VAL A 124 -4.70 2.46 -2.01
C VAL A 124 -5.04 3.20 -3.30
N ALA A 125 -4.45 4.38 -3.51
CA ALA A 125 -4.52 5.11 -4.77
C ALA A 125 -3.21 5.85 -5.02
N VAL A 126 -2.78 5.90 -6.27
CA VAL A 126 -1.55 6.58 -6.72
C VAL A 126 -1.85 7.24 -8.06
N VAL A 127 -1.37 8.47 -8.23
CA VAL A 127 -1.47 9.22 -9.47
C VAL A 127 -0.12 9.87 -9.75
N GLU A 128 0.43 9.58 -10.90
CA GLU A 128 1.65 10.18 -11.41
C GLU A 128 1.33 11.49 -12.14
N PRO A 129 2.23 12.50 -12.14
CA PRO A 129 2.02 13.72 -12.89
C PRO A 129 2.01 13.45 -14.39
N SER A 130 1.12 14.13 -15.12
CA SER A 130 0.91 13.87 -16.55
C SER A 130 1.90 14.59 -17.49
N TRP A 131 2.75 15.46 -16.95
CA TRP A 131 3.61 16.35 -17.73
C TRP A 131 5.13 16.20 -17.44
N THR A 132 5.52 15.24 -16.62
CA THR A 132 6.92 14.93 -16.32
C THR A 132 7.22 13.45 -16.56
N ASP A 133 8.35 13.17 -17.21
CA ASP A 133 8.82 11.81 -17.50
C ASP A 133 9.58 11.21 -16.30
N TYR A 134 9.96 12.02 -15.31
CA TYR A 134 10.72 11.60 -14.13
C TYR A 134 9.83 11.67 -12.87
N HIS A 135 9.34 10.51 -12.44
CA HIS A 135 8.53 10.39 -11.23
C HIS A 135 8.86 9.10 -10.47
N VAL A 136 8.49 9.04 -9.21
CA VAL A 136 8.62 7.82 -8.40
C VAL A 136 7.51 6.84 -8.78
N ALA A 137 7.89 5.66 -9.23
CA ALA A 137 6.95 4.55 -9.44
C ALA A 137 6.48 3.98 -8.09
N TYR A 138 5.61 4.73 -7.38
CA TYR A 138 4.94 4.25 -6.18
C TYR A 138 3.71 3.46 -6.60
N ARG A 139 3.57 2.21 -6.11
CA ARG A 139 2.54 1.30 -6.61
C ARG A 139 1.38 1.17 -5.62
N VAL A 140 0.15 1.09 -6.14
CA VAL A 140 -1.00 0.64 -5.34
C VAL A 140 -0.72 -0.75 -4.78
N GLY A 141 -0.98 -0.95 -3.49
CA GLY A 141 -0.63 -2.16 -2.77
C GLY A 141 0.73 -2.13 -2.07
N ALA A 142 1.57 -1.10 -2.32
CA ALA A 142 2.83 -0.94 -1.60
C ALA A 142 2.56 -0.78 -0.09
N ARG A 143 3.41 -1.43 0.72
CA ARG A 143 3.32 -1.45 2.18
C ARG A 143 4.64 -1.03 2.81
N HIS A 144 4.55 -0.34 3.93
CA HIS A 144 5.69 -0.01 4.77
C HIS A 144 5.24 0.26 6.21
N PRO A 145 6.13 0.16 7.21
CA PRO A 145 5.79 0.46 8.61
C PRO A 145 5.25 1.89 8.78
N LEU A 146 4.25 2.08 9.65
CA LEU A 146 3.65 3.40 9.93
C LEU A 146 4.64 4.46 10.43
N ASN A 147 5.71 4.05 11.10
CA ASN A 147 6.72 4.95 11.65
C ASN A 147 7.80 5.39 10.64
N ARG A 148 7.73 4.93 9.38
CA ARG A 148 8.67 5.26 8.30
C ARG A 148 7.98 5.89 7.12
N GLY A 149 8.66 6.84 6.47
CA GLY A 149 8.16 7.59 5.33
C GLY A 149 7.06 8.60 5.70
N ALA A 150 6.86 9.60 4.85
CA ALA A 150 5.88 10.65 5.10
C ALA A 150 4.46 10.09 5.20
N ALA A 151 4.08 9.11 4.38
CA ALA A 151 2.74 8.54 4.36
C ALA A 151 2.35 7.91 5.71
N GLY A 152 3.16 6.99 6.25
CA GLY A 152 2.90 6.37 7.55
C GLY A 152 2.92 7.38 8.69
N ARG A 153 3.92 8.28 8.70
CA ARG A 153 4.01 9.35 9.70
C ARG A 153 2.85 10.35 9.61
N GLY A 154 2.30 10.59 8.41
CA GLY A 154 1.08 11.38 8.20
C GLY A 154 -0.14 10.73 8.87
N ILE A 155 -0.29 9.40 8.75
CA ILE A 155 -1.33 8.64 9.46
C ILE A 155 -1.15 8.79 10.97
N LEU A 156 0.06 8.59 11.50
CA LEU A 156 0.35 8.75 12.93
C LEU A 156 0.10 10.18 13.44
N LEU A 157 0.34 11.20 12.59
CA LEU A 157 -0.03 12.57 12.89
C LEU A 157 -1.56 12.72 13.03
N GLY A 158 -2.32 11.99 12.23
CA GLY A 158 -3.79 11.95 12.28
C GLY A 158 -4.35 11.39 13.59
N ARG A 159 -3.65 10.49 14.26
CA ARG A 159 -4.01 9.95 15.58
C ARG A 159 -3.89 10.97 16.71
N LYS A 160 -3.13 12.04 16.49
CA LYS A 160 -2.98 13.14 17.48
C LYS A 160 -4.11 14.15 17.30
N PRO A 161 -4.54 14.83 18.39
CA PRO A 161 -5.45 15.96 18.27
C PRO A 161 -4.90 17.01 17.31
N ALA A 162 -5.80 17.70 16.60
CA ALA A 162 -5.41 18.81 15.75
C ALA A 162 -4.75 19.90 16.61
N GLY A 163 -3.47 20.17 16.34
CA GLY A 163 -2.66 21.13 17.08
C GLY A 163 -2.21 22.30 16.21
N ARG A 164 -1.39 23.20 16.80
CA ARG A 164 -0.85 24.40 16.13
C ARG A 164 0.32 24.10 15.16
N GLY A 165 0.59 22.83 14.81
CA GLY A 165 1.65 22.44 13.89
C GLY A 165 1.31 22.72 12.41
N SER A 166 2.27 22.43 11.51
CA SER A 166 2.13 22.61 10.06
C SER A 166 0.97 21.81 9.44
N GLY A 167 0.49 20.78 10.14
CA GLY A 167 -0.56 19.88 9.65
C GLY A 167 -0.11 18.87 8.61
N TYR A 168 1.20 18.79 8.35
CA TYR A 168 1.83 17.81 7.48
C TYR A 168 3.18 17.36 8.05
N VAL A 169 3.74 16.29 7.50
CA VAL A 169 5.06 15.75 7.83
C VAL A 169 5.87 15.55 6.56
N SER A 170 7.21 15.65 6.67
CA SER A 170 8.14 15.40 5.59
C SER A 170 9.03 14.20 5.95
N SER A 171 9.52 13.48 4.93
CA SER A 171 10.54 12.44 5.06
C SER A 171 11.54 12.54 3.91
N GLU A 172 12.77 12.12 4.19
CA GLU A 172 13.86 12.06 3.20
C GLU A 172 14.59 10.72 3.38
N GLY A 173 14.71 9.93 2.29
CA GLY A 173 15.50 8.71 2.25
C GLY A 173 15.04 7.58 3.21
N GLU A 174 13.89 7.72 3.86
CA GLU A 174 13.47 6.77 4.90
C GLU A 174 13.03 5.40 4.35
N LEU A 175 12.42 5.36 3.17
CA LEU A 175 11.95 4.14 2.51
C LEU A 175 12.84 3.76 1.33
N GLU A 176 13.24 4.74 0.53
CA GLU A 176 14.09 4.59 -0.63
C GLU A 176 15.11 5.73 -0.63
N ALA A 177 16.38 5.42 -0.88
CA ALA A 177 17.44 6.42 -0.91
C ALA A 177 17.17 7.50 -1.97
N GLY A 178 17.25 8.77 -1.59
CA GLY A 178 16.96 9.91 -2.46
C GLY A 178 15.48 10.20 -2.69
N ALA A 179 14.56 9.46 -2.08
CA ALA A 179 13.14 9.77 -2.14
C ALA A 179 12.74 10.79 -1.06
N TYR A 180 12.01 11.82 -1.48
CA TYR A 180 11.42 12.85 -0.62
C TYR A 180 9.91 12.70 -0.58
N GLY A 181 9.32 12.73 0.61
CA GLY A 181 7.88 12.62 0.80
C GLY A 181 7.32 13.74 1.66
N ILE A 182 6.12 14.21 1.33
CA ILE A 182 5.32 15.09 2.18
C ILE A 182 3.91 14.52 2.26
N ALA A 183 3.36 14.37 3.47
CA ALA A 183 2.01 13.85 3.67
C ALA A 183 1.27 14.57 4.80
N ALA A 184 -0.04 14.71 4.63
CA ALA A 184 -0.97 15.23 5.62
C ALA A 184 -1.98 14.15 6.03
N PRO A 185 -2.46 14.14 7.28
CA PRO A 185 -3.49 13.20 7.72
C PRO A 185 -4.81 13.48 7.04
N LEU A 186 -5.51 12.43 6.62
CA LEU A 186 -6.89 12.50 6.17
C LEU A 186 -7.82 12.37 7.38
N ARG A 187 -8.43 13.47 7.82
CA ARG A 187 -9.29 13.51 9.01
C ARG A 187 -10.77 13.37 8.62
N ALA A 188 -11.15 12.20 8.12
CA ALA A 188 -12.53 11.89 7.76
C ALA A 188 -13.34 11.32 8.95
N LYS A 189 -14.66 11.51 8.94
CA LYS A 189 -15.57 11.19 10.07
C LYS A 189 -15.80 9.71 10.36
N ARG A 190 -15.30 8.75 9.62
CA ARG A 190 -15.66 7.32 9.75
C ARG A 190 -14.58 6.42 10.32
N GLY A 191 -13.70 6.95 11.18
CA GLY A 191 -12.63 6.14 11.76
C GLY A 191 -11.59 5.66 10.72
N LEU A 192 -11.57 6.27 9.53
CA LEU A 192 -10.59 6.00 8.51
C LEU A 192 -9.24 6.62 8.93
N GLU A 193 -8.28 5.78 9.23
CA GLU A 193 -6.91 6.22 9.48
C GLU A 193 -6.14 6.24 8.14
N ALA A 194 -5.94 7.42 7.60
CA ALA A 194 -5.32 7.60 6.28
C ALA A 194 -4.47 8.87 6.21
N SER A 195 -3.62 8.94 5.20
CA SER A 195 -2.88 10.13 4.80
C SER A 195 -2.93 10.33 3.30
N LEU A 196 -2.89 11.58 2.86
CA LEU A 196 -2.70 11.97 1.49
C LEU A 196 -1.34 12.65 1.38
N GLY A 197 -0.56 12.32 0.35
CA GLY A 197 0.78 12.83 0.22
C GLY A 197 1.32 12.83 -1.21
N VAL A 198 2.54 13.33 -1.32
CA VAL A 198 3.33 13.29 -2.56
C VAL A 198 4.70 12.70 -2.28
N VAL A 199 5.31 12.09 -3.30
CA VAL A 199 6.67 11.55 -3.28
C VAL A 199 7.40 11.90 -4.58
N ALA A 200 8.68 12.26 -4.47
CA ALA A 200 9.58 12.59 -5.59
C ALA A 200 10.98 12.07 -5.34
N MET A 201 11.81 11.95 -6.40
CA MET A 201 13.25 11.67 -6.31
C MET A 201 14.10 12.95 -6.24
N SER A 202 13.47 14.11 -6.12
CA SER A 202 14.12 15.39 -5.90
C SER A 202 13.57 16.07 -4.66
N ALA A 203 14.36 16.95 -4.06
CA ALA A 203 13.94 17.68 -2.87
C ALA A 203 12.63 18.43 -3.10
N LEU A 204 11.67 18.22 -2.19
CA LEU A 204 10.40 18.92 -2.18
C LEU A 204 10.49 20.15 -1.27
N ASP A 205 10.10 21.32 -1.78
CA ASP A 205 9.99 22.55 -0.99
C ASP A 205 8.82 22.41 0.02
N GLY A 206 9.16 22.00 1.25
CA GLY A 206 8.18 21.76 2.31
C GLY A 206 7.24 22.94 2.59
N PRO A 207 7.75 24.18 2.78
CA PRO A 207 6.95 25.39 2.93
C PRO A 207 5.97 25.64 1.79
N ARG A 208 6.31 25.31 0.56
CA ARG A 208 5.47 25.51 -0.63
C ARG A 208 4.50 24.32 -0.85
N VAL A 209 4.99 23.09 -0.75
CA VAL A 209 4.23 21.87 -1.09
C VAL A 209 3.34 21.42 0.07
N GLY A 210 3.81 21.52 1.31
CA GLY A 210 3.10 21.03 2.49
C GLY A 210 1.68 21.61 2.67
N PRO A 211 1.47 22.95 2.54
CA PRO A 211 0.14 23.53 2.60
C PRO A 211 -0.82 22.99 1.52
N ARG A 212 -0.32 22.70 0.31
CA ARG A 212 -1.11 22.13 -0.81
C ARG A 212 -1.53 20.68 -0.53
N VAL A 213 -0.61 19.88 -0.01
CA VAL A 213 -0.90 18.52 0.43
C VAL A 213 -1.95 18.50 1.55
N ARG A 214 -1.83 19.41 2.52
CA ARG A 214 -2.82 19.56 3.59
C ARG A 214 -4.18 19.98 3.04
N GLN A 215 -4.23 20.97 2.17
CA GLN A 215 -5.49 21.43 1.53
C GLN A 215 -6.17 20.29 0.75
N ALA A 216 -5.42 19.52 -0.02
CA ALA A 216 -5.93 18.35 -0.75
C ALA A 216 -6.49 17.28 0.20
N ALA A 217 -5.83 17.04 1.34
CA ALA A 217 -6.32 16.11 2.36
C ALA A 217 -7.61 16.61 3.03
N GLU A 218 -7.73 17.92 3.31
CA GLU A 218 -8.93 18.55 3.86
C GLU A 218 -10.09 18.48 2.86
N GLU A 219 -9.85 18.74 1.58
CA GLU A 219 -10.83 18.63 0.50
C GLU A 219 -11.38 17.21 0.40
N LEU A 220 -10.51 16.20 0.34
CA LEU A 220 -10.91 14.80 0.29
C LEU A 220 -11.68 14.38 1.56
N ALA A 221 -11.25 14.84 2.74
CA ALA A 221 -11.94 14.57 3.99
C ALA A 221 -13.37 15.11 3.99
N HIS A 222 -13.57 16.31 3.43
CA HIS A 222 -14.90 16.93 3.29
C HIS A 222 -15.80 16.16 2.33
N GLN A 223 -15.26 15.61 1.22
CA GLN A 223 -16.01 14.79 0.26
C GLN A 223 -16.44 13.42 0.84
N LEU A 224 -15.73 12.94 1.84
CA LEU A 224 -16.01 11.66 2.50
C LEU A 224 -16.98 11.76 3.70
N GLY A 225 -17.32 12.96 4.13
CA GLY A 225 -18.28 13.27 5.19
C GLY A 225 -17.69 13.27 6.57
#